data_06e67f28a510750c9e007224df36a7fb
#
_entry.id   06e67f28a510750c9e007224df36a7fb
#
_cell.length_a   1.000
_cell.length_b   1.000
_cell.length_c   1.000
_cell.angle_alpha   90.00
_cell.angle_beta   90.00
_cell.angle_gamma   90.00
#
_symmetry.space_group_name_H-M   'P 1'
#
loop_
_entity.id
_entity.type
_entity.pdbx_description
1 polymer ?
#
loop_
_entity_poly.entity_id
_entity_poly.type
_entity_poly.pdbx_seq_one_letter_code
_entity_poly.pdbx_strand_id
1 'polypeptide(L)'
;MRLWGALVLVSLLALVAACGSSDSTGDAADTGQAITATLLVEADSSDPRWTRELEVPKGTDGYEFLDAAVGGEIESDWFPEFRSHFVKSIQGIEPEGAQFWGVFVWNEGSEGWEPLPVGADLFSVKQGHVMAWALVEYDPDSPQLPVSTP
;
A
#
# COMPACT_ATOMS: atom_id res chain seq x y z
N MET A 1 -43.21 -52.84 -57.33
CA MET A 1 -43.14 -51.69 -58.26
C MET A 1 -42.54 -50.51 -57.45
N ARG A 2 -41.31 -50.17 -57.81
CA ARG A 2 -40.77 -48.83 -58.18
C ARG A 2 -41.09 -47.73 -57.20
N LEU A 3 -40.26 -46.82 -56.77
CA LEU A 3 -38.94 -46.28 -57.15
C LEU A 3 -38.51 -45.35 -56.00
N TRP A 4 -37.29 -45.39 -55.58
CA TRP A 4 -36.25 -44.39 -55.67
C TRP A 4 -36.60 -42.98 -55.16
N GLY A 5 -35.85 -42.51 -54.22
CA GLY A 5 -35.74 -41.12 -53.82
C GLY A 5 -34.49 -40.92 -53.00
N ALA A 6 -33.49 -40.34 -53.65
CA ALA A 6 -32.13 -40.17 -53.17
C ALA A 6 -32.00 -39.31 -51.93
N LEU A 7 -31.15 -39.76 -51.08
CA LEU A 7 -30.69 -39.08 -49.87
C LEU A 7 -29.55 -38.15 -50.26
N VAL A 8 -29.72 -36.86 -50.17
CA VAL A 8 -28.63 -35.89 -50.28
C VAL A 8 -28.22 -35.47 -48.88
N LEU A 9 -27.08 -35.99 -48.46
CA LEU A 9 -26.44 -35.63 -47.22
C LEU A 9 -25.61 -34.37 -47.46
N VAL A 10 -26.06 -33.25 -46.97
CA VAL A 10 -25.26 -31.99 -46.94
C VAL A 10 -24.53 -31.91 -45.63
N SER A 11 -23.23 -32.25 -45.68
CA SER A 11 -22.31 -32.06 -44.58
C SER A 11 -21.95 -30.58 -44.47
N LEU A 12 -22.45 -29.90 -43.46
CA LEU A 12 -22.06 -28.54 -43.14
C LEU A 12 -20.80 -28.58 -42.29
N LEU A 13 -19.65 -28.31 -42.87
CA LEU A 13 -18.37 -28.16 -42.20
C LEU A 13 -18.37 -26.80 -41.50
N ALA A 14 -18.54 -26.76 -40.18
CA ALA A 14 -18.33 -25.56 -39.39
C ALA A 14 -16.83 -25.34 -39.20
N LEU A 15 -16.26 -24.36 -39.88
CA LEU A 15 -14.93 -23.83 -39.56
C LEU A 15 -15.03 -23.05 -38.26
N VAL A 16 -14.49 -23.59 -37.19
CA VAL A 16 -14.21 -22.87 -35.97
C VAL A 16 -12.93 -22.06 -36.21
N ALA A 17 -13.09 -20.77 -36.47
CA ALA A 17 -11.97 -19.85 -36.46
C ALA A 17 -11.49 -19.71 -35.01
N ALA A 18 -10.38 -20.35 -34.68
CA ALA A 18 -9.65 -20.10 -33.45
C ALA A 18 -9.07 -18.68 -33.55
N CYS A 19 -9.72 -17.70 -32.90
CA CYS A 19 -9.10 -16.44 -32.60
C CYS A 19 -7.98 -16.71 -31.59
N GLY A 20 -6.74 -16.62 -32.06
CA GLY A 20 -5.58 -16.61 -31.19
C GLY A 20 -5.68 -15.44 -30.22
N SER A 21 -5.84 -15.76 -28.96
CA SER A 21 -5.64 -14.80 -27.88
C SER A 21 -4.18 -14.43 -27.86
N SER A 22 -3.87 -13.22 -28.30
CA SER A 22 -2.58 -12.59 -28.05
C SER A 22 -2.49 -12.42 -26.53
N ASP A 23 -1.64 -13.20 -25.88
CA ASP A 23 -1.17 -12.96 -24.53
C ASP A 23 -0.43 -11.62 -24.53
N SER A 24 -1.18 -10.55 -24.34
CA SER A 24 -0.62 -9.31 -23.83
C SER A 24 -0.40 -9.53 -22.34
N THR A 25 0.76 -10.04 -21.97
CA THR A 25 1.32 -9.86 -20.63
C THR A 25 1.69 -8.39 -20.46
N GLY A 26 0.68 -7.53 -20.44
CA GLY A 26 0.78 -6.26 -19.78
C GLY A 26 0.59 -6.56 -18.29
N ASP A 27 1.52 -6.12 -17.47
CA ASP A 27 1.32 -5.95 -16.04
C ASP A 27 0.04 -5.12 -15.83
N ALA A 28 -1.10 -5.79 -15.81
CA ALA A 28 -2.28 -5.25 -15.18
C ALA A 28 -1.90 -5.16 -13.70
N ALA A 29 -1.58 -3.95 -13.23
CA ALA A 29 -1.53 -3.67 -11.83
C ALA A 29 -2.75 -4.36 -11.21
N ASP A 30 -2.50 -5.23 -10.23
CA ASP A 30 -3.52 -6.03 -9.52
C ASP A 30 -4.36 -5.08 -8.64
N THR A 31 -5.06 -4.14 -9.31
CA THR A 31 -5.84 -3.03 -8.74
C THR A 31 -7.18 -3.48 -8.15
N GLY A 32 -7.40 -4.78 -8.06
CA GLY A 32 -8.66 -5.35 -7.56
C GLY A 32 -8.57 -6.02 -6.19
N GLN A 33 -7.38 -6.19 -5.62
CA GLN A 33 -7.22 -6.85 -4.33
C GLN A 33 -6.97 -5.80 -3.24
N ALA A 34 -7.81 -5.78 -2.22
CA ALA A 34 -7.60 -4.97 -1.02
C ALA A 34 -6.73 -5.71 -0.01
N ILE A 35 -6.03 -4.94 0.79
CA ILE A 35 -5.29 -5.38 1.98
C ILE A 35 -5.75 -4.59 3.19
N THR A 36 -5.57 -5.15 4.38
CA THR A 36 -5.87 -4.48 5.64
C THR A 36 -4.58 -4.25 6.41
N ALA A 37 -4.39 -3.06 6.93
CA ALA A 37 -3.22 -2.70 7.75
C ALA A 37 -3.63 -1.74 8.87
N THR A 38 -2.75 -1.52 9.84
CA THR A 38 -2.99 -0.63 10.99
C THR A 38 -1.97 0.49 10.98
N LEU A 39 -2.42 1.71 11.24
CA LEU A 39 -1.56 2.88 11.38
C LEU A 39 -1.66 3.47 12.80
N LEU A 40 -0.51 3.85 13.35
CA LEU A 40 -0.36 4.71 14.50
C LEU A 40 0.14 6.09 14.05
N VAL A 41 -0.49 7.16 14.50
CA VAL A 41 0.09 8.51 14.49
C VAL A 41 0.34 8.91 15.94
N GLU A 42 1.60 9.09 16.31
CA GLU A 42 2.04 9.39 17.66
C GLU A 42 2.84 10.70 17.69
N ALA A 43 2.15 11.80 17.95
CA ALA A 43 2.78 13.10 18.19
C ALA A 43 3.22 13.24 19.66
N ASP A 44 2.46 12.61 20.55
CA ASP A 44 2.70 12.53 21.99
C ASP A 44 2.29 11.11 22.45
N SER A 45 3.12 10.48 23.24
CA SER A 45 2.86 9.14 23.80
C SER A 45 1.62 9.08 24.71
N SER A 46 1.14 10.24 25.19
CA SER A 46 -0.09 10.33 25.97
C SER A 46 -1.37 10.37 25.12
N ASP A 47 -1.27 10.61 23.80
CA ASP A 47 -2.39 10.67 22.84
C ASP A 47 -2.09 9.91 21.55
N PRO A 48 -1.89 8.58 21.60
CA PRO A 48 -1.65 7.78 20.41
C PRO A 48 -2.94 7.64 19.58
N ARG A 49 -2.86 7.99 18.29
CA ARG A 49 -3.99 7.92 17.36
C ARG A 49 -3.86 6.69 16.47
N TRP A 50 -4.74 5.71 16.71
CA TRP A 50 -4.76 4.44 15.99
C TRP A 50 -5.87 4.43 14.93
N THR A 51 -5.49 4.16 13.67
CA THR A 51 -6.42 3.73 12.63
C THR A 51 -6.21 2.24 12.40
N ARG A 52 -7.10 1.42 12.98
CA ARG A 52 -6.98 -0.03 12.96
C ARG A 52 -7.70 -0.62 11.75
N GLU A 53 -7.12 -1.68 11.19
CA GLU A 53 -7.74 -2.48 10.12
C GLU A 53 -8.24 -1.62 8.94
N LEU A 54 -7.46 -0.59 8.55
CA LEU A 54 -7.78 0.22 7.39
C LEU A 54 -7.59 -0.61 6.12
N GLU A 55 -8.66 -0.71 5.33
CA GLU A 55 -8.63 -1.36 4.03
C GLU A 55 -8.11 -0.40 2.97
N VAL A 56 -7.07 -0.80 2.24
CA VAL A 56 -6.47 -0.04 1.15
C VAL A 56 -6.18 -0.96 -0.04
N PRO A 57 -6.04 -0.42 -1.27
CA PRO A 57 -5.62 -1.21 -2.43
C PRO A 57 -4.26 -1.87 -2.21
N LYS A 58 -4.10 -3.10 -2.70
CA LYS A 58 -2.78 -3.74 -2.77
C LYS A 58 -1.86 -2.92 -3.66
N GLY A 59 -0.66 -2.64 -3.17
CA GLY A 59 0.32 -1.78 -3.83
C GLY A 59 0.38 -0.38 -3.26
N THR A 60 -0.54 0.01 -2.36
CA THR A 60 -0.47 1.25 -1.59
C THR A 60 0.89 1.35 -0.90
N ASP A 61 1.55 2.48 -1.04
CA ASP A 61 2.79 2.75 -0.33
C ASP A 61 2.55 3.35 1.07
N GLY A 62 3.63 3.56 1.82
CA GLY A 62 3.51 4.04 3.21
C GLY A 62 3.03 5.48 3.32
N TYR A 63 3.28 6.33 2.32
CA TYR A 63 2.78 7.70 2.29
C TYR A 63 1.29 7.74 1.93
N GLU A 64 0.88 7.02 0.89
CA GLU A 64 -0.54 6.87 0.51
C GLU A 64 -1.37 6.25 1.65
N PHE A 65 -0.76 5.32 2.39
CA PHE A 65 -1.41 4.69 3.55
C PHE A 65 -1.65 5.69 4.69
N LEU A 66 -0.65 6.57 4.97
CA LEU A 66 -0.84 7.66 5.91
C LEU A 66 -1.98 8.58 5.45
N ASP A 67 -1.95 9.00 4.17
CA ASP A 67 -2.94 9.90 3.59
C ASP A 67 -4.36 9.35 3.74
N ALA A 68 -4.56 8.08 3.41
CA ALA A 68 -5.83 7.39 3.58
C ALA A 68 -6.28 7.33 5.05
N ALA A 69 -5.34 7.10 5.98
CA ALA A 69 -5.66 6.96 7.40
C ALA A 69 -6.06 8.27 8.08
N VAL A 70 -5.48 9.40 7.63
CA VAL A 70 -5.74 10.74 8.22
C VAL A 70 -6.67 11.60 7.36
N GLY A 71 -7.21 11.04 6.27
CA GLY A 71 -8.20 11.73 5.42
C GLY A 71 -7.64 12.91 4.64
N GLY A 72 -6.37 12.85 4.21
CA GLY A 72 -5.71 13.89 3.44
C GLY A 72 -5.17 15.07 4.26
N GLU A 73 -5.21 15.01 5.58
CA GLU A 73 -4.74 16.10 6.46
C GLU A 73 -3.21 16.02 6.67
N ILE A 74 -2.46 16.13 5.56
CA ILE A 74 -0.99 16.08 5.54
C ILE A 74 -0.44 17.30 4.79
N GLU A 75 0.62 17.90 5.33
CA GLU A 75 1.49 18.81 4.57
C GLU A 75 2.85 18.17 4.36
N SER A 76 3.33 18.15 3.12
CA SER A 76 4.59 17.52 2.75
C SER A 76 5.26 18.21 1.56
N ASP A 77 6.57 18.01 1.43
CA ASP A 77 7.35 18.40 0.26
C ASP A 77 7.88 17.15 -0.45
N TRP A 78 7.80 17.11 -1.78
CA TRP A 78 8.37 16.06 -2.61
C TRP A 78 9.86 16.27 -2.86
N PHE A 79 10.67 15.28 -2.59
CA PHE A 79 12.11 15.28 -2.86
C PHE A 79 12.46 14.27 -3.96
N PRO A 80 12.66 14.72 -5.21
CA PRO A 80 12.88 13.84 -6.36
C PRO A 80 14.12 12.94 -6.21
N GLU A 81 15.17 13.45 -5.60
CA GLU A 81 16.43 12.74 -5.35
C GLU A 81 16.27 11.53 -4.44
N PHE A 82 15.32 11.59 -3.50
CA PHE A 82 14.98 10.51 -2.59
C PHE A 82 13.75 9.72 -3.04
N ARG A 83 13.03 10.23 -4.05
CA ARG A 83 11.75 9.69 -4.53
C ARG A 83 10.77 9.50 -3.37
N SER A 84 10.71 10.47 -2.48
CA SER A 84 9.91 10.40 -1.28
C SER A 84 9.40 11.77 -0.85
N HIS A 85 8.23 11.78 -0.22
CA HIS A 85 7.71 12.93 0.50
C HIS A 85 8.43 13.08 1.84
N PHE A 86 8.69 14.32 2.20
CA PHE A 86 9.06 14.71 3.56
C PHE A 86 7.83 15.35 4.21
N VAL A 87 7.27 14.68 5.21
CA VAL A 87 6.07 15.14 5.91
C VAL A 87 6.42 16.25 6.88
N LYS A 88 5.74 17.39 6.74
CA LYS A 88 5.89 18.58 7.57
C LYS A 88 4.83 18.66 8.66
N SER A 89 3.60 18.27 8.34
CA SER A 89 2.54 18.23 9.33
C SER A 89 1.58 17.06 9.08
N ILE A 90 1.03 16.52 10.16
CA ILE A 90 -0.04 15.52 10.14
C ILE A 90 -1.16 16.03 11.03
N GLN A 91 -2.37 16.19 10.47
CA GLN A 91 -3.55 16.70 11.17
C GLN A 91 -3.28 18.03 11.91
N GLY A 92 -2.50 18.92 11.26
CA GLY A 92 -2.16 20.23 11.80
C GLY A 92 -1.09 20.20 12.90
N ILE A 93 -0.49 19.05 13.21
CA ILE A 93 0.61 18.93 14.16
C ILE A 93 1.92 19.02 13.40
N GLU A 94 2.72 20.03 13.72
CA GLU A 94 4.04 20.28 13.12
C GLU A 94 5.16 19.88 14.10
N PRO A 95 6.31 19.37 13.60
CA PRO A 95 7.49 19.16 14.41
C PRO A 95 8.01 20.47 15.02
N GLU A 96 8.49 20.43 16.26
CA GLU A 96 9.12 21.55 16.93
C GLU A 96 10.64 21.31 17.09
N GLY A 97 11.44 22.37 16.92
CA GLY A 97 12.89 22.30 17.16
C GLY A 97 13.62 21.32 16.24
N ALA A 98 14.16 20.25 16.81
CA ALA A 98 14.89 19.20 16.09
C ALA A 98 14.04 17.97 15.76
N GLN A 99 12.74 18.03 16.01
CA GLN A 99 11.83 16.92 15.73
C GLN A 99 11.55 16.77 14.24
N PHE A 100 11.14 15.57 13.86
CA PHE A 100 10.62 15.25 12.54
C PHE A 100 9.63 14.07 12.63
N TRP A 101 8.81 13.89 11.61
CA TRP A 101 7.94 12.72 11.48
C TRP A 101 8.75 11.52 11.00
N GLY A 102 9.12 10.64 11.94
CA GLY A 102 9.75 9.36 11.65
C GLY A 102 8.73 8.30 11.25
N VAL A 103 9.13 7.37 10.39
CA VAL A 103 8.30 6.26 9.91
C VAL A 103 8.84 4.94 10.37
N PHE A 104 7.97 4.11 10.90
CA PHE A 104 8.32 2.84 11.52
C PHE A 104 7.39 1.73 11.09
N VAL A 105 7.87 0.50 11.16
CA VAL A 105 7.08 -0.72 10.98
C VAL A 105 7.25 -1.60 12.22
N TRP A 106 6.15 -2.19 12.66
CA TRP A 106 6.20 -3.16 13.77
C TRP A 106 6.76 -4.49 13.28
N ASN A 107 7.76 -4.99 13.97
CA ASN A 107 8.31 -6.32 13.73
C ASN A 107 7.80 -7.27 14.83
N GLU A 108 6.92 -8.21 14.44
CA GLU A 108 6.37 -9.21 15.37
C GLU A 108 7.45 -10.14 15.94
N GLY A 109 8.53 -10.39 15.19
CA GLY A 109 9.61 -11.29 15.63
C GLY A 109 10.48 -10.72 16.74
N SER A 110 10.71 -9.40 16.73
CA SER A 110 11.44 -8.67 17.78
C SER A 110 10.50 -8.01 18.80
N GLU A 111 9.18 -8.04 18.57
CA GLU A 111 8.16 -7.32 19.35
C GLU A 111 8.52 -5.83 19.53
N GLY A 112 8.94 -5.19 18.44
CA GLY A 112 9.45 -3.82 18.49
C GLY A 112 9.26 -3.04 17.20
N TRP A 113 9.34 -1.70 17.32
CA TRP A 113 9.36 -0.80 16.18
C TRP A 113 10.72 -0.76 15.52
N GLU A 114 10.72 -0.81 14.20
CA GLU A 114 11.90 -0.66 13.36
C GLU A 114 11.72 0.54 12.43
N PRO A 115 12.70 1.47 12.34
CA PRO A 115 12.65 2.54 11.36
C PRO A 115 12.61 1.96 9.94
N LEU A 116 11.83 2.59 9.05
CA LEU A 116 11.87 2.20 7.65
C LEU A 116 13.27 2.47 7.06
N PRO A 117 13.84 1.50 6.35
CA PRO A 117 15.15 1.66 5.73
C PRO A 117 15.12 2.53 4.47
N VAL A 118 13.92 2.91 4.00
CA VAL A 118 13.65 3.71 2.79
C VAL A 118 12.57 4.74 3.09
N GLY A 119 12.39 5.71 2.19
CA GLY A 119 11.27 6.65 2.28
C GLY A 119 9.92 5.91 2.21
N ALA A 120 8.89 6.49 2.82
CA ALA A 120 7.57 5.88 2.90
C ALA A 120 6.96 5.57 1.52
N ASP A 121 7.19 6.41 0.52
CA ASP A 121 6.74 6.22 -0.87
C ASP A 121 7.40 5.01 -1.57
N LEU A 122 8.49 4.50 -1.03
CA LEU A 122 9.20 3.33 -1.55
C LEU A 122 8.88 2.05 -0.77
N PHE A 123 8.07 2.15 0.27
CA PHE A 123 7.69 1.03 1.13
C PHE A 123 6.29 0.55 0.79
N SER A 124 6.16 -0.64 0.23
CA SER A 124 4.86 -1.24 -0.08
C SER A 124 4.20 -1.82 1.17
N VAL A 125 3.03 -1.29 1.52
CA VAL A 125 2.20 -1.82 2.61
C VAL A 125 1.66 -3.20 2.23
N LYS A 126 1.61 -4.11 3.20
CA LYS A 126 1.13 -5.48 3.02
C LYS A 126 0.05 -5.81 4.03
N GLN A 127 -0.68 -6.91 3.74
CA GLN A 127 -1.68 -7.44 4.65
C GLN A 127 -1.11 -7.62 6.06
N GLY A 128 -1.78 -7.05 7.05
CA GLY A 128 -1.45 -7.17 8.46
C GLY A 128 -0.30 -6.28 8.95
N HIS A 129 0.31 -5.47 8.08
CA HIS A 129 1.33 -4.52 8.56
C HIS A 129 0.76 -3.59 9.62
N VAL A 130 1.59 -3.30 10.62
CA VAL A 130 1.36 -2.23 11.57
C VAL A 130 2.48 -1.20 11.38
N MET A 131 2.10 0.01 11.01
CA MET A 131 3.03 1.12 10.76
C MET A 131 2.81 2.23 11.77
N ALA A 132 3.83 3.04 11.99
CA ALA A 132 3.72 4.25 12.79
C ALA A 132 4.36 5.44 12.10
N TRP A 133 3.73 6.60 12.27
CA TRP A 133 4.32 7.91 12.08
C TRP A 133 4.41 8.57 13.46
N ALA A 134 5.63 8.86 13.91
CA ALA A 134 5.85 9.43 15.24
C ALA A 134 6.74 10.66 15.16
N LEU A 135 6.44 11.66 16.00
CA LEU A 135 7.35 12.78 16.23
C LEU A 135 8.53 12.31 17.06
N VAL A 136 9.70 12.34 16.45
CA VAL A 136 10.95 11.90 17.07
C VAL A 136 12.04 12.94 16.86
N GLU A 137 13.04 12.96 17.74
CA GLU A 137 14.25 13.74 17.55
C GLU A 137 15.33 12.87 16.90
N TYR A 138 16.15 13.50 16.05
CA TYR A 138 17.28 12.81 15.47
C TYR A 138 18.41 12.66 16.49
N ASP A 139 18.65 11.43 16.92
CA ASP A 139 19.81 11.03 17.70
C ASP A 139 20.47 9.81 17.03
N PRO A 140 21.68 9.94 16.45
CA PRO A 140 22.34 8.84 15.76
C PRO A 140 22.77 7.71 16.71
N ASP A 141 22.97 8.00 18.00
CA ASP A 141 23.42 7.03 18.99
C ASP A 141 22.26 6.34 19.71
N SER A 142 21.07 6.96 19.70
CA SER A 142 19.87 6.46 20.37
C SER A 142 18.61 6.87 19.61
N PRO A 143 18.29 6.21 18.47
CA PRO A 143 17.11 6.54 17.70
C PRO A 143 15.85 6.43 18.58
N GLN A 144 15.06 7.51 18.60
CA GLN A 144 13.77 7.47 19.26
C GLN A 144 12.79 6.62 18.47
N LEU A 145 12.00 5.83 19.16
CA LEU A 145 10.98 4.96 18.60
C LEU A 145 9.61 5.32 19.15
N PRO A 146 8.52 4.98 18.46
CA PRO A 146 7.18 5.11 19.04
C PRO A 146 7.10 4.36 20.37
N VAL A 147 6.40 4.96 21.34
CA VAL A 147 6.23 4.41 22.68
C VAL A 147 5.06 3.44 22.74
N SER A 148 3.99 3.77 22.00
CA SER A 148 2.80 2.93 21.93
C SER A 148 3.05 1.67 21.13
N THR A 149 2.54 0.54 21.60
CA THR A 149 2.65 -0.77 20.94
C THR A 149 1.29 -1.27 20.48
N PRO A 150 1.23 -2.10 19.40
CA PRO A 150 -0.02 -2.66 18.88
C PRO A 150 -0.85 -3.46 19.86
#